data_eef4711b25c0ae09fd5550e0bd19c0fd
#
_entry.id   eef4711b25c0ae09fd5550e0bd19c0fd
#
_cell.length_a   1.000
_cell.length_b   1.000
_cell.length_c   1.000
_cell.angle_alpha   90.00
_cell.angle_beta   90.00
_cell.angle_gamma   90.00
#
_symmetry.space_group_name_H-M   'P 1'
#
loop_
_entity.id
_entity.type
_entity.pdbx_description
1 polymer ?
#
loop_
_entity_poly.entity_id
_entity_poly.type
_entity_poly.pdbx_seq_one_letter_code
_entity_poly.pdbx_strand_id
1 'polypeptide(L)'
;DIHMFQFNHFNFNVLNLEKSLEFYKEALGLDVVREKDASDGSFKIVYLGDGSSDFLLELTWMRDQKEPYNLGDEEFHLALTADDFDKAHALHEKMGCICFENHDMGIYFINDPDGYWIEIIPAK
;
A
#
# COMPACT_ATOMS: atom_id res chain seq x y z
N ASP A 1 -17.49 10.81 -26.39
CA ASP A 1 -16.38 10.99 -25.45
C ASP A 1 -16.90 10.94 -24.02
N ILE A 2 -16.31 10.06 -23.19
CA ILE A 2 -16.79 9.78 -21.86
C ILE A 2 -15.74 10.02 -20.77
N HIS A 3 -14.89 11.02 -20.94
CA HIS A 3 -13.89 11.37 -19.94
C HIS A 3 -14.51 12.06 -18.72
N MET A 4 -15.50 11.38 -18.09
CA MET A 4 -16.19 11.87 -16.91
C MET A 4 -15.86 11.05 -15.65
N PHE A 5 -14.91 10.13 -15.77
CA PHE A 5 -14.46 9.32 -14.64
C PHE A 5 -12.95 9.47 -14.47
N GLN A 6 -12.47 9.46 -13.23
CA GLN A 6 -11.05 9.46 -12.95
C GLN A 6 -10.78 8.59 -11.72
N PHE A 7 -9.57 8.03 -11.66
CA PHE A 7 -9.20 7.19 -10.52
C PHE A 7 -9.23 8.02 -9.25
N ASN A 8 -9.70 7.41 -8.17
CA ASN A 8 -9.79 8.07 -6.87
C ASN A 8 -8.93 7.37 -5.83
N HIS A 9 -9.25 6.11 -5.51
CA HIS A 9 -8.50 5.39 -4.49
C HIS A 9 -8.63 3.87 -4.69
N PHE A 10 -7.76 3.13 -3.99
CA PHE A 10 -7.83 1.68 -3.90
C PHE A 10 -7.73 1.31 -2.43
N ASN A 11 -8.55 0.35 -1.98
CA ASN A 11 -8.62 -0.01 -0.57
C ASN A 11 -7.93 -1.32 -0.24
N PHE A 12 -7.16 -1.31 0.85
CA PHE A 12 -6.72 -2.51 1.54
C PHE A 12 -7.38 -2.53 2.92
N ASN A 13 -8.03 -3.65 3.26
CA ASN A 13 -8.44 -3.87 4.64
C ASN A 13 -7.24 -4.38 5.42
N VAL A 14 -6.97 -3.78 6.58
CA VAL A 14 -5.78 -4.06 7.38
C VAL A 14 -6.18 -4.51 8.77
N LEU A 15 -5.44 -5.47 9.32
CA LEU A 15 -5.75 -6.04 10.63
C LEU A 15 -5.23 -5.15 11.76
N ASN A 16 -4.09 -4.53 11.58
CA ASN A 16 -3.48 -3.62 12.56
C ASN A 16 -3.12 -2.31 11.88
N LEU A 17 -4.00 -1.32 12.04
CA LEU A 17 -3.87 -0.04 11.34
C LEU A 17 -2.56 0.68 11.68
N GLU A 18 -2.20 0.73 12.95
CA GLU A 18 -0.99 1.43 13.38
C GLU A 18 0.27 0.83 12.73
N LYS A 19 0.35 -0.49 12.71
CA LYS A 19 1.46 -1.20 12.09
C LYS A 19 1.51 -0.94 10.58
N SER A 20 0.36 -0.90 9.93
CA SER A 20 0.27 -0.61 8.50
C SER A 20 0.69 0.82 8.19
N LEU A 21 0.27 1.79 9.01
CA LEU A 21 0.66 3.18 8.83
C LEU A 21 2.18 3.36 8.94
N GLU A 22 2.80 2.71 9.93
CA GLU A 22 4.26 2.74 10.08
C GLU A 22 4.95 2.15 8.85
N PHE A 23 4.44 1.02 8.36
CA PHE A 23 5.01 0.36 7.18
C PHE A 23 4.95 1.27 5.95
N TYR A 24 3.78 1.82 5.63
CA TYR A 24 3.61 2.63 4.44
C TYR A 24 4.41 3.92 4.50
N LYS A 25 4.60 4.49 5.68
CA LYS A 25 5.47 5.65 5.86
C LYS A 25 6.93 5.29 5.63
N GLU A 26 7.41 4.23 6.26
CA GLU A 26 8.81 3.82 6.17
C GLU A 26 9.17 3.27 4.78
N ALA A 27 8.35 2.37 4.26
CA ALA A 27 8.65 1.68 3.01
C ALA A 27 8.42 2.55 1.78
N LEU A 28 7.39 3.39 1.78
CA LEU A 28 6.94 4.10 0.58
C LEU A 28 6.82 5.61 0.75
N GLY A 29 7.06 6.13 1.95
CA GLY A 29 6.96 7.58 2.20
C GLY A 29 5.56 8.14 2.07
N LEU A 30 4.53 7.32 2.25
CA LEU A 30 3.15 7.77 2.12
C LEU A 30 2.70 8.48 3.39
N ASP A 31 1.99 9.59 3.22
CA ASP A 31 1.49 10.43 4.32
C ASP A 31 -0.02 10.35 4.43
N VAL A 32 -0.51 10.49 5.66
CA VAL A 32 -1.95 10.54 5.91
C VAL A 32 -2.51 11.86 5.34
N VAL A 33 -3.51 11.72 4.49
CA VAL A 33 -4.17 12.87 3.85
C VAL A 33 -5.52 13.14 4.49
N ARG A 34 -6.23 12.08 4.88
CA ARG A 34 -7.58 12.19 5.43
C ARG A 34 -7.92 10.96 6.27
N GLU A 35 -8.78 11.14 7.27
CA GLU A 35 -9.25 10.04 8.11
C GLU A 35 -10.76 10.12 8.25
N LYS A 36 -11.38 8.98 8.50
CA LYS A 36 -12.80 8.87 8.75
C LYS A 36 -13.05 7.78 9.79
N ASP A 37 -13.78 8.12 10.85
CA ASP A 37 -14.12 7.20 11.93
C ASP A 37 -15.62 6.92 11.94
N ALA A 38 -15.99 5.67 12.23
CA ALA A 38 -17.38 5.36 12.54
C ALA A 38 -17.73 5.97 13.89
N SER A 39 -18.96 6.48 14.02
CA SER A 39 -19.42 7.10 15.27
C SER A 39 -19.42 6.13 16.45
N ASP A 40 -19.59 4.83 16.18
CA ASP A 40 -19.61 3.77 17.21
C ASP A 40 -18.26 3.07 17.38
N GLY A 41 -17.22 3.54 16.70
CA GLY A 41 -15.88 2.95 16.76
C GLY A 41 -15.72 1.64 15.98
N SER A 42 -16.72 1.25 15.19
CA SER A 42 -16.71 -0.03 14.49
C SER A 42 -15.71 -0.11 13.35
N PHE A 43 -15.31 1.03 12.77
CA PHE A 43 -14.28 1.07 11.75
C PHE A 43 -13.50 2.38 11.79
N LYS A 44 -12.33 2.34 11.17
CA LYS A 44 -11.54 3.55 10.91
C LYS A 44 -10.96 3.43 9.51
N ILE A 45 -11.04 4.51 8.75
CA ILE A 45 -10.49 4.59 7.39
C ILE A 45 -9.44 5.67 7.36
N VAL A 46 -8.29 5.36 6.79
CA VAL A 46 -7.18 6.32 6.62
C VAL A 46 -6.79 6.34 5.15
N TYR A 47 -6.67 7.54 4.59
CA TYR A 47 -6.25 7.72 3.19
C TYR A 47 -4.82 8.20 3.16
N LEU A 48 -3.97 7.47 2.41
CA LEU A 48 -2.55 7.79 2.26
C LEU A 48 -2.28 8.33 0.87
N GLY A 49 -1.43 9.35 0.77
CA GLY A 49 -1.06 9.96 -0.49
C GLY A 49 0.44 10.01 -0.68
N ASP A 50 0.88 10.13 -1.95
CA ASP A 50 2.30 10.19 -2.31
C ASP A 50 2.82 11.63 -2.46
N GLY A 51 1.93 12.62 -2.33
CA GLY A 51 2.29 14.03 -2.43
C GLY A 51 2.40 14.57 -3.84
N SER A 52 2.23 13.73 -4.87
CA SER A 52 2.37 14.19 -6.26
C SER A 52 1.16 13.85 -7.13
N SER A 53 0.37 12.84 -6.79
CA SER A 53 -0.84 12.49 -7.52
C SER A 53 -2.06 12.60 -6.62
N ASP A 54 -3.25 12.61 -7.22
CA ASP A 54 -4.50 12.68 -6.48
C ASP A 54 -5.00 11.28 -6.07
N PHE A 55 -4.39 10.23 -6.60
CA PHE A 55 -4.78 8.86 -6.25
C PHE A 55 -4.35 8.54 -4.83
N LEU A 56 -5.25 7.92 -4.06
CA LEU A 56 -5.00 7.61 -2.66
C LEU A 56 -5.04 6.12 -2.40
N LEU A 57 -4.25 5.66 -1.45
CA LEU A 57 -4.38 4.32 -0.89
C LEU A 57 -5.25 4.44 0.36
N GLU A 58 -6.40 3.75 0.34
CA GLU A 58 -7.32 3.73 1.46
C GLU A 58 -7.04 2.49 2.31
N LEU A 59 -6.82 2.69 3.60
CA LEU A 59 -6.68 1.59 4.55
C LEU A 59 -7.91 1.56 5.44
N THR A 60 -8.59 0.41 5.49
CA THR A 60 -9.77 0.23 6.32
C THR A 60 -9.48 -0.75 7.44
N TRP A 61 -9.67 -0.29 8.68
CA TRP A 61 -9.58 -1.12 9.86
C TRP A 61 -10.98 -1.38 10.41
N MET A 62 -11.27 -2.66 10.72
CA MET A 62 -12.55 -3.05 11.28
C MET A 62 -12.35 -3.58 12.70
N ARG A 63 -12.99 -2.94 13.69
CA ARG A 63 -12.84 -3.31 15.10
C ARG A 63 -13.07 -4.81 15.36
N ASP A 64 -14.08 -5.38 14.73
CA ASP A 64 -14.49 -6.75 15.04
C ASP A 64 -13.77 -7.81 14.18
N GLN A 65 -12.90 -7.40 13.27
CA GLN A 65 -12.09 -8.34 12.49
C GLN A 65 -10.88 -8.75 13.30
N LYS A 66 -10.81 -10.03 13.69
CA LYS A 66 -9.73 -10.54 14.53
C LYS A 66 -8.78 -11.49 13.79
N GLU A 67 -9.27 -12.09 12.72
CA GLU A 67 -8.48 -13.04 11.94
C GLU A 67 -7.87 -12.38 10.71
N PRO A 68 -6.72 -12.86 10.22
CA PRO A 68 -6.15 -12.35 8.99
C PRO A 68 -7.15 -12.40 7.84
N TYR A 69 -7.08 -11.41 6.96
CA TYR A 69 -7.93 -11.40 5.77
C TYR A 69 -7.48 -12.47 4.78
N ASN A 70 -8.45 -13.06 4.11
CA ASN A 70 -8.18 -14.03 3.06
C ASN A 70 -7.88 -13.26 1.76
N LEU A 71 -6.63 -13.29 1.33
CA LEU A 71 -6.19 -12.57 0.13
C LEU A 71 -6.29 -13.43 -1.13
N GLY A 72 -6.84 -14.63 -1.01
CA GLY A 72 -6.97 -15.56 -2.12
C GLY A 72 -5.59 -15.98 -2.64
N ASP A 73 -5.47 -16.08 -3.95
CA ASP A 73 -4.20 -16.44 -4.58
C ASP A 73 -3.27 -15.23 -4.78
N GLU A 74 -3.69 -14.05 -4.30
CA GLU A 74 -2.93 -12.80 -4.39
C GLU A 74 -2.52 -12.46 -5.83
N GLU A 75 -3.46 -12.60 -6.74
CA GLU A 75 -3.23 -12.29 -8.16
C GLU A 75 -3.51 -10.84 -8.49
N PHE A 76 -3.42 -9.96 -7.52
CA PHE A 76 -3.55 -8.52 -7.69
C PHE A 76 -2.45 -7.83 -6.90
N HIS A 77 -2.10 -6.63 -7.31
CA HIS A 77 -1.10 -5.85 -6.59
C HIS A 77 -1.24 -4.36 -6.89
N LEU A 78 -0.72 -3.55 -5.99
CA LEU A 78 -0.56 -2.12 -6.18
C LEU A 78 0.86 -1.90 -6.68
N ALA A 79 1.08 -0.93 -7.57
CA ALA A 79 2.40 -0.64 -8.09
C ALA A 79 2.78 0.82 -7.86
N LEU A 80 4.04 1.06 -7.50
CA LEU A 80 4.59 2.40 -7.38
C LEU A 80 5.92 2.46 -8.15
N THR A 81 6.20 3.63 -8.71
CA THR A 81 7.51 3.88 -9.31
C THR A 81 8.45 4.47 -8.25
N ALA A 82 9.73 4.14 -8.35
CA ALA A 82 10.76 4.68 -7.47
C ALA A 82 11.73 5.51 -8.30
N ASP A 83 11.97 6.75 -7.88
CA ASP A 83 12.92 7.64 -8.58
C ASP A 83 14.34 7.10 -8.51
N ASP A 84 14.72 6.57 -7.36
CA ASP A 84 16.01 5.93 -7.16
C ASP A 84 15.75 4.46 -6.82
N PHE A 85 15.71 3.64 -7.84
CA PHE A 85 15.35 2.23 -7.71
C PHE A 85 16.33 1.45 -6.82
N ASP A 86 17.62 1.70 -6.98
CA ASP A 86 18.64 0.98 -6.19
C ASP A 86 18.55 1.35 -4.70
N LYS A 87 18.28 2.60 -4.40
CA LYS A 87 18.11 3.06 -3.03
C LYS A 87 16.83 2.47 -2.42
N ALA A 88 15.76 2.41 -3.21
CA ALA A 88 14.51 1.79 -2.76
C ALA A 88 14.72 0.31 -2.45
N HIS A 89 15.43 -0.40 -3.32
CA HIS A 89 15.73 -1.82 -3.12
C HIS A 89 16.53 -2.04 -1.85
N ALA A 90 17.55 -1.21 -1.61
CA ALA A 90 18.39 -1.31 -0.41
C ALA A 90 17.56 -1.09 0.86
N LEU A 91 16.64 -0.13 0.84
CA LEU A 91 15.73 0.13 1.95
C LEU A 91 14.85 -1.09 2.23
N HIS A 92 14.20 -1.61 1.20
CA HIS A 92 13.26 -2.72 1.35
C HIS A 92 13.97 -4.02 1.74
N GLU A 93 15.20 -4.21 1.27
CA GLU A 93 16.03 -5.34 1.69
C GLU A 93 16.35 -5.23 3.19
N LYS A 94 16.74 -4.04 3.64
CA LYS A 94 17.02 -3.80 5.06
C LYS A 94 15.79 -4.01 5.93
N MET A 95 14.60 -3.62 5.44
CA MET A 95 13.34 -3.85 6.14
C MET A 95 12.91 -5.32 6.13
N GLY A 96 13.51 -6.13 5.26
CA GLY A 96 13.16 -7.54 5.15
C GLY A 96 11.80 -7.79 4.53
N CYS A 97 11.28 -6.86 3.73
CA CYS A 97 9.93 -6.96 3.18
C CYS A 97 9.86 -7.37 1.70
N ILE A 98 11.00 -7.60 1.05
CA ILE A 98 11.00 -8.06 -0.35
C ILE A 98 10.51 -9.50 -0.40
N CYS A 99 9.48 -9.76 -1.23
CA CYS A 99 8.90 -11.09 -1.34
C CYS A 99 9.17 -11.76 -2.69
N PHE A 100 9.48 -10.98 -3.72
CA PHE A 100 9.77 -11.53 -5.04
C PHE A 100 10.58 -10.53 -5.86
N GLU A 101 11.57 -11.05 -6.60
CA GLU A 101 12.37 -10.22 -7.51
C GLU A 101 12.27 -10.79 -8.92
N ASN A 102 11.94 -9.93 -9.88
CA ASN A 102 11.89 -10.30 -11.28
C ASN A 102 13.02 -9.57 -12.01
N HIS A 103 14.18 -10.22 -12.08
CA HIS A 103 15.38 -9.59 -12.65
C HIS A 103 15.24 -9.35 -14.16
N ASP A 104 14.50 -10.21 -14.86
CA ASP A 104 14.32 -10.04 -16.30
C ASP A 104 13.53 -8.78 -16.63
N MET A 105 12.53 -8.45 -15.81
CA MET A 105 11.73 -7.23 -15.98
C MET A 105 12.31 -6.03 -15.25
N GLY A 106 13.29 -6.25 -14.36
CA GLY A 106 13.90 -5.18 -13.59
C GLY A 106 12.97 -4.57 -12.55
N ILE A 107 12.16 -5.40 -11.90
CA ILE A 107 11.19 -4.99 -10.87
C ILE A 107 11.28 -5.92 -9.69
N TYR A 108 10.66 -5.52 -8.57
CA TYR A 108 10.49 -6.43 -7.42
C TYR A 108 9.20 -6.11 -6.69
N PHE A 109 8.82 -7.01 -5.78
CA PHE A 109 7.61 -6.87 -4.96
C PHE A 109 7.98 -6.89 -3.49
N ILE A 110 7.25 -6.12 -2.71
CA ILE A 110 7.33 -6.14 -1.25
C ILE A 110 5.98 -6.57 -0.69
N ASN A 111 5.99 -7.12 0.54
CA ASN A 111 4.77 -7.41 1.29
C ASN A 111 4.54 -6.37 2.35
N ASP A 112 3.30 -5.93 2.49
CA ASP A 112 2.89 -5.12 3.62
C ASP A 112 2.62 -6.02 4.83
N PRO A 113 2.26 -5.48 6.03
CA PRO A 113 2.03 -6.30 7.21
C PRO A 113 0.91 -7.34 7.08
N ASP A 114 -0.04 -7.14 6.17
CA ASP A 114 -1.13 -8.09 5.92
C ASP A 114 -0.82 -9.09 4.82
N GLY A 115 0.32 -8.93 4.14
CA GLY A 115 0.71 -9.80 3.04
C GLY A 115 0.32 -9.30 1.66
N TYR A 116 -0.22 -8.09 1.54
CA TYR A 116 -0.53 -7.51 0.23
C TYR A 116 0.77 -7.29 -0.55
N TRP A 117 0.72 -7.61 -1.84
CA TRP A 117 1.86 -7.44 -2.73
C TRP A 117 1.88 -6.04 -3.31
N ILE A 118 3.04 -5.41 -3.27
CA ILE A 118 3.25 -4.09 -3.83
C ILE A 118 4.45 -4.15 -4.76
N GLU A 119 4.24 -3.78 -6.01
CA GLU A 119 5.29 -3.82 -7.04
C GLU A 119 6.06 -2.50 -7.04
N ILE A 120 7.38 -2.60 -7.12
CA ILE A 120 8.26 -1.44 -7.22
C ILE A 120 8.89 -1.44 -8.61
N ILE A 121 8.68 -0.35 -9.32
CA ILE A 121 9.07 -0.19 -10.73
C ILE A 121 10.02 1.00 -10.83
N PRO A 122 11.12 0.89 -11.56
CA PRO A 122 11.99 2.05 -11.75
C PRO A 122 11.26 3.14 -12.55
N ALA A 123 11.41 4.40 -12.13
CA ALA A 123 10.89 5.54 -12.87
C ALA A 123 11.67 5.69 -14.18
N LYS A 124 10.99 6.17 -15.17
CA LYS A 124 11.62 6.38 -16.50
C LYS A 124 12.39 7.70 -16.55
#